data_bb63ed304312394d2d3b3fc4cdcd54f2
#
_entry.id   bb63ed304312394d2d3b3fc4cdcd54f2
#
_cell.length_a   1.000
_cell.length_b   1.000
_cell.length_c   1.000
_cell.angle_alpha   90.00
_cell.angle_beta   90.00
_cell.angle_gamma   90.00
#
_symmetry.space_group_name_H-M   'P 1'
#
loop_
_entity.id
_entity.type
_entity.pdbx_description
1 polymer ?
#
loop_
_entity_poly.entity_id
_entity_poly.type
_entity_poly.pdbx_seq_one_letter_code
_entity_poly.pdbx_strand_id
1 'polypeptide(L)'
;WMPLAAFHENWVNLSKESFRAPLDSGDDFFATMGYSATDTVTPVTLPAQDPEMQEPLYEGTQALLEELLEVCRENGAQLVLCTIPWAGQNQHVQAVTTFALEQNIPYVNLFDHLEELGLDGATDFSDPGHLNRSGARKTARFLGKWLKENVELTDFREVPGNLWEAALQKD
;
A
#
# COMPACT_ATOMS: atom_id res chain seq x y z
N TRP A 1 4.23 8.76 -17.03
CA TRP A 1 4.13 8.21 -15.68
C TRP A 1 3.34 9.19 -14.84
N MET A 2 2.10 8.87 -14.54
CA MET A 2 1.28 9.68 -13.64
C MET A 2 1.26 8.98 -12.29
N PRO A 3 1.71 9.62 -11.19
CA PRO A 3 1.64 8.99 -9.88
C PRO A 3 0.17 8.88 -9.46
N LEU A 4 -0.41 7.69 -9.59
CA LEU A 4 -1.80 7.41 -9.21
C LEU A 4 -2.11 7.83 -7.76
N ALA A 5 -1.13 7.73 -6.86
CA ALA A 5 -1.26 8.14 -5.48
C ALA A 5 -1.59 9.63 -5.28
N ALA A 6 -1.14 10.52 -6.17
CA ALA A 6 -1.43 11.96 -6.07
C ALA A 6 -2.90 12.30 -6.37
N PHE A 7 -3.64 11.36 -6.93
CA PHE A 7 -5.03 11.57 -7.36
C PHE A 7 -6.04 10.71 -6.60
N HIS A 8 -5.61 9.94 -5.63
CA HIS A 8 -6.41 8.94 -4.92
C HIS A 8 -7.76 9.45 -4.40
N GLU A 9 -7.86 10.70 -3.96
CA GLU A 9 -9.10 11.27 -3.43
C GLU A 9 -9.71 12.37 -4.32
N ASN A 10 -9.04 12.74 -5.41
CA ASN A 10 -9.42 13.90 -6.23
C ASN A 10 -9.93 13.56 -7.63
N TRP A 11 -10.24 12.30 -7.93
CA TRP A 11 -10.70 11.88 -9.25
C TRP A 11 -11.90 12.67 -9.77
N VAL A 12 -12.83 13.04 -8.89
CA VAL A 12 -14.04 13.81 -9.22
C VAL A 12 -13.79 15.30 -9.38
N ASN A 13 -12.64 15.79 -8.93
CA ASN A 13 -12.27 17.20 -8.92
C ASN A 13 -11.09 17.52 -9.85
N LEU A 14 -10.71 16.59 -10.73
CA LEU A 14 -9.60 16.82 -11.66
C LEU A 14 -9.88 17.98 -12.59
N SER A 15 -9.00 18.95 -12.55
CA SER A 15 -8.95 20.09 -13.47
C SER A 15 -7.64 20.07 -14.28
N LYS A 16 -7.50 20.96 -15.25
CA LYS A 16 -6.23 21.09 -15.99
C LYS A 16 -5.08 21.51 -15.08
N GLU A 17 -5.37 22.22 -14.00
CA GLU A 17 -4.41 22.64 -12.99
C GLU A 17 -3.93 21.45 -12.15
N SER A 18 -4.77 20.46 -11.92
CA SER A 18 -4.40 19.23 -11.19
C SER A 18 -3.24 18.46 -11.87
N PHE A 19 -3.10 18.57 -13.17
CA PHE A 19 -1.99 17.96 -13.91
C PHE A 19 -0.70 18.80 -13.89
N ARG A 20 -0.75 20.03 -13.39
CA ARG A 20 0.42 20.92 -13.23
C ARG A 20 0.94 20.92 -11.80
N ALA A 21 0.04 20.71 -10.83
CA ALA A 21 0.36 20.75 -9.40
C ALA A 21 1.53 19.85 -8.96
N PRO A 22 1.70 18.60 -9.46
CA PRO A 22 2.83 17.76 -9.08
C PRO A 22 4.20 18.31 -9.49
N LEU A 23 4.26 19.25 -10.46
CA LEU A 23 5.49 19.84 -10.94
C LEU A 23 5.87 21.11 -10.19
N ASP A 24 4.94 21.71 -9.46
CA ASP A 24 5.07 23.02 -8.83
C ASP A 24 4.78 23.00 -7.32
N SER A 25 4.41 21.84 -6.73
CA SER A 25 4.27 21.71 -5.31
C SER A 25 5.67 21.76 -4.68
N GLY A 26 5.95 22.79 -3.91
CA GLY A 26 7.22 22.96 -3.18
C GLY A 26 7.49 21.88 -2.12
N ASP A 27 6.59 20.91 -1.97
CA ASP A 27 6.80 19.66 -1.24
C ASP A 27 7.49 18.68 -2.16
N ASP A 28 8.62 18.17 -1.72
CA ASP A 28 9.51 17.27 -2.44
C ASP A 28 8.89 15.86 -2.59
N PHE A 29 7.71 15.81 -3.24
CA PHE A 29 6.97 14.56 -3.50
C PHE A 29 7.86 13.50 -4.17
N PHE A 30 8.75 13.94 -5.06
CA PHE A 30 9.70 13.04 -5.70
C PHE A 30 10.83 12.61 -4.76
N ALA A 31 11.24 13.45 -3.81
CA ALA A 31 12.24 13.09 -2.81
C ALA A 31 11.69 12.11 -1.78
N THR A 32 10.41 12.19 -1.47
CA THR A 32 9.74 11.25 -0.55
C THR A 32 9.11 10.06 -1.28
N MET A 33 9.17 10.00 -2.61
CA MET A 33 8.53 8.97 -3.44
C MET A 33 7.03 8.80 -3.14
N GLY A 34 6.35 9.90 -2.81
CA GLY A 34 4.93 9.92 -2.45
C GLY A 34 4.64 9.56 -1.00
N TYR A 35 5.65 9.33 -0.16
CA TYR A 35 5.45 9.11 1.26
C TYR A 35 5.15 10.43 1.98
N SER A 36 3.97 10.54 2.58
CA SER A 36 3.59 11.66 3.45
C SER A 36 3.56 11.18 4.89
N ALA A 37 4.56 11.58 5.66
CA ALA A 37 4.67 11.19 7.06
C ALA A 37 3.80 12.10 7.94
N THR A 38 3.03 11.49 8.84
CA THR A 38 2.35 12.22 9.92
C THR A 38 2.68 11.60 11.26
N ASP A 39 2.89 12.46 12.27
CA ASP A 39 3.08 12.05 13.66
C ASP A 39 1.80 12.23 14.49
N THR A 40 0.70 12.62 13.85
CA THR A 40 -0.63 12.70 14.48
C THR A 40 -1.01 11.34 15.04
N VAL A 41 -1.57 11.35 16.24
CA VAL A 41 -2.08 10.15 16.90
C VAL A 41 -3.58 10.32 17.16
N THR A 42 -4.35 9.44 16.56
CA THR A 42 -5.79 9.31 16.82
C THR A 42 -6.05 7.88 17.31
N PRO A 43 -6.41 7.69 18.57
CA PRO A 43 -6.71 6.37 19.08
C PRO A 43 -7.88 5.73 18.31
N VAL A 44 -7.68 4.50 17.85
CA VAL A 44 -8.70 3.71 17.17
C VAL A 44 -8.85 2.34 17.82
N THR A 45 -9.98 1.70 17.60
CA THR A 45 -10.18 0.29 17.96
C THR A 45 -10.13 -0.54 16.69
N LEU A 46 -9.19 -1.48 16.59
CA LEU A 46 -9.16 -2.44 15.51
C LEU A 46 -10.22 -3.52 15.80
N PRO A 47 -11.26 -3.66 14.97
CA PRO A 47 -12.29 -4.66 15.19
C PRO A 47 -11.76 -6.06 14.87
N ALA A 48 -12.27 -7.07 15.59
CA ALA A 48 -12.15 -8.44 15.12
C ALA A 48 -12.84 -8.56 13.77
N GLN A 49 -12.16 -9.17 12.79
CA GLN A 49 -12.74 -9.35 11.47
C GLN A 49 -13.81 -10.44 11.51
N ASP A 50 -15.00 -10.14 10.98
CA ASP A 50 -16.10 -11.10 10.93
C ASP A 50 -16.00 -11.91 9.63
N PRO A 51 -15.77 -13.23 9.71
CA PRO A 51 -15.65 -14.07 8.51
C PRO A 51 -16.98 -14.26 7.77
N GLU A 52 -18.11 -13.95 8.40
CA GLU A 52 -19.42 -14.02 7.76
C GLU A 52 -19.76 -12.74 6.99
N MET A 53 -19.10 -11.61 7.28
CA MET A 53 -19.25 -10.34 6.57
C MET A 53 -18.37 -10.28 5.32
N GLN A 54 -18.54 -11.22 4.38
CA GLN A 54 -17.78 -11.26 3.16
C GLN A 54 -18.62 -10.89 1.94
N GLU A 55 -18.10 -9.99 1.13
CA GLU A 55 -18.71 -9.51 -0.11
C GLU A 55 -17.80 -9.80 -1.31
N PRO A 56 -18.34 -10.02 -2.50
CA PRO A 56 -17.54 -10.11 -3.71
C PRO A 56 -16.88 -8.76 -4.01
N LEU A 57 -15.81 -8.78 -4.80
CA LEU A 57 -15.28 -7.55 -5.37
C LEU A 57 -16.34 -6.88 -6.24
N TYR A 58 -16.41 -5.56 -6.19
CA TYR A 58 -17.20 -4.82 -7.17
C TYR A 58 -16.67 -5.12 -8.58
N GLU A 59 -17.59 -5.25 -9.53
CA GLU A 59 -17.25 -5.57 -10.94
C GLU A 59 -16.16 -4.63 -11.49
N GLY A 60 -16.27 -3.33 -11.24
CA GLY A 60 -15.26 -2.37 -11.65
C GLY A 60 -13.89 -2.56 -10.97
N THR A 61 -13.87 -2.98 -9.72
CA THR A 61 -12.62 -3.25 -8.98
C THR A 61 -11.92 -4.50 -9.53
N GLN A 62 -12.67 -5.55 -9.81
CA GLN A 62 -12.11 -6.76 -10.38
C GLN A 62 -11.48 -6.47 -11.76
N ALA A 63 -12.20 -5.77 -12.64
CA ALA A 63 -11.69 -5.39 -13.96
C ALA A 63 -10.40 -4.56 -13.87
N LEU A 64 -10.31 -3.62 -12.92
CA LEU A 64 -9.10 -2.83 -12.70
C LEU A 64 -7.92 -3.67 -12.18
N LEU A 65 -8.18 -4.67 -11.34
CA LEU A 65 -7.13 -5.59 -10.88
C LEU A 65 -6.62 -6.47 -12.02
N GLU A 66 -7.51 -6.93 -12.90
CA GLU A 66 -7.15 -7.71 -14.10
C GLU A 66 -6.30 -6.86 -15.07
N GLU A 67 -6.70 -5.61 -15.33
CA GLU A 67 -5.95 -4.67 -16.15
C GLU A 67 -4.57 -4.36 -15.53
N LEU A 68 -4.50 -4.11 -14.22
CA LEU A 68 -3.25 -3.88 -13.51
C LEU A 68 -2.31 -5.09 -13.62
N LEU A 69 -2.84 -6.30 -13.48
CA LEU A 69 -2.08 -7.53 -13.63
C LEU A 69 -1.48 -7.65 -15.03
N GLU A 70 -2.25 -7.32 -16.06
CA GLU A 70 -1.76 -7.35 -17.45
C GLU A 70 -0.66 -6.31 -17.68
N VAL A 71 -0.84 -5.09 -17.20
CA VAL A 71 0.19 -4.04 -17.25
C VAL A 71 1.49 -4.51 -16.54
N CYS A 72 1.37 -5.17 -15.40
CA CYS A 72 2.53 -5.72 -14.71
C CYS A 72 3.23 -6.79 -15.57
N ARG A 73 2.48 -7.72 -16.16
CA ARG A 73 3.02 -8.78 -17.04
C ARG A 73 3.73 -8.20 -18.27
N GLU A 74 3.11 -7.25 -18.95
CA GLU A 74 3.70 -6.58 -20.13
C GLU A 74 5.01 -5.86 -19.81
N ASN A 75 5.17 -5.37 -18.59
CA ASN A 75 6.36 -4.62 -18.15
C ASN A 75 7.36 -5.46 -17.34
N GLY A 76 7.16 -6.78 -17.24
CA GLY A 76 8.04 -7.67 -16.48
C GLY A 76 8.06 -7.36 -14.97
N ALA A 77 6.98 -6.75 -14.46
CA ALA A 77 6.79 -6.46 -13.05
C ALA A 77 5.98 -7.57 -12.37
N GLN A 78 6.27 -7.84 -11.11
CA GLN A 78 5.47 -8.74 -10.28
C GLN A 78 4.45 -7.95 -9.49
N LEU A 79 3.16 -8.31 -9.62
CA LEU A 79 2.09 -7.78 -8.78
C LEU A 79 2.12 -8.51 -7.43
N VAL A 80 2.03 -7.74 -6.36
CA VAL A 80 1.83 -8.24 -4.99
C VAL A 80 0.65 -7.51 -4.38
N LEU A 81 -0.27 -8.23 -3.78
CA LEU A 81 -1.43 -7.66 -3.11
C LEU A 81 -1.25 -7.69 -1.59
N CYS A 82 -1.73 -6.66 -0.92
CA CYS A 82 -1.65 -6.51 0.52
C CYS A 82 -2.89 -5.81 1.05
N THR A 83 -3.50 -6.36 2.10
CA THR A 83 -4.57 -5.70 2.85
C THR A 83 -4.00 -5.05 4.10
N ILE A 84 -4.10 -3.72 4.19
CA ILE A 84 -3.61 -2.93 5.33
C ILE A 84 -4.69 -2.85 6.41
N PRO A 85 -4.35 -3.02 7.70
CA PRO A 85 -5.29 -2.86 8.81
C PRO A 85 -5.82 -1.41 8.91
N TRP A 86 -7.12 -1.30 9.19
CA TRP A 86 -7.83 -0.06 9.45
C TRP A 86 -8.92 -0.29 10.49
N ALA A 87 -9.51 0.78 11.04
CA ALA A 87 -10.54 0.69 12.09
C ALA A 87 -11.93 0.35 11.53
N GLY A 88 -12.03 -0.68 10.71
CA GLY A 88 -13.28 -1.15 10.11
C GLY A 88 -13.22 -2.61 9.71
N GLN A 89 -14.34 -3.13 9.21
CA GLN A 89 -14.44 -4.47 8.67
C GLN A 89 -13.91 -4.51 7.25
N ASN A 90 -13.12 -5.52 6.91
CA ASN A 90 -12.71 -5.77 5.54
C ASN A 90 -13.58 -6.88 4.92
N GLN A 91 -14.64 -6.45 4.26
CA GLN A 91 -15.63 -7.35 3.66
C GLN A 91 -15.12 -8.07 2.40
N HIS A 92 -13.99 -7.67 1.84
CA HIS A 92 -13.50 -8.21 0.57
C HIS A 92 -12.28 -9.12 0.70
N VAL A 93 -11.84 -9.47 1.92
CA VAL A 93 -10.65 -10.31 2.15
C VAL A 93 -10.74 -11.64 1.40
N GLN A 94 -11.87 -12.33 1.49
CA GLN A 94 -12.05 -13.63 0.83
C GLN A 94 -12.02 -13.48 -0.69
N ALA A 95 -12.65 -12.44 -1.24
CA ALA A 95 -12.67 -12.19 -2.67
C ALA A 95 -11.27 -11.85 -3.20
N VAL A 96 -10.51 -11.01 -2.49
CA VAL A 96 -9.10 -10.70 -2.83
C VAL A 96 -8.23 -11.95 -2.73
N THR A 97 -8.42 -12.77 -1.69
CA THR A 97 -7.69 -14.04 -1.52
C THR A 97 -7.95 -14.98 -2.69
N THR A 98 -9.21 -15.14 -3.07
CA THR A 98 -9.60 -16.01 -4.20
C THR A 98 -8.97 -15.50 -5.49
N PHE A 99 -9.11 -14.20 -5.78
CA PHE A 99 -8.50 -13.59 -6.97
C PHE A 99 -6.97 -13.80 -7.00
N ALA A 100 -6.30 -13.55 -5.89
CA ALA A 100 -4.85 -13.73 -5.79
C ALA A 100 -4.41 -15.18 -6.04
N LEU A 101 -5.14 -16.15 -5.48
CA LEU A 101 -4.88 -17.57 -5.70
C LEU A 101 -5.11 -17.98 -7.15
N GLU A 102 -6.24 -17.59 -7.76
CA GLU A 102 -6.58 -17.89 -9.15
C GLU A 102 -5.58 -17.30 -10.14
N GLN A 103 -5.06 -16.12 -9.85
CA GLN A 103 -4.09 -15.42 -10.70
C GLN A 103 -2.63 -15.71 -10.34
N ASN A 104 -2.38 -16.55 -9.32
CA ASN A 104 -1.04 -16.85 -8.78
C ASN A 104 -0.28 -15.56 -8.37
N ILE A 105 -0.96 -14.65 -7.67
CA ILE A 105 -0.41 -13.40 -7.16
C ILE A 105 -0.07 -13.59 -5.68
N PRO A 106 1.16 -13.25 -5.24
CA PRO A 106 1.47 -13.20 -3.81
C PRO A 106 0.55 -12.21 -3.08
N TYR A 107 -0.07 -12.66 -2.01
CA TYR A 107 -1.00 -11.85 -1.22
C TYR A 107 -0.77 -12.02 0.27
N VAL A 108 -0.84 -10.94 1.01
CA VAL A 108 -0.84 -10.95 2.48
C VAL A 108 -1.98 -10.11 3.05
N ASN A 109 -2.76 -10.72 3.93
CA ASN A 109 -3.73 -10.01 4.74
C ASN A 109 -3.10 -9.65 6.09
N LEU A 110 -2.77 -8.38 6.30
CA LEU A 110 -2.10 -7.94 7.52
C LEU A 110 -2.99 -7.95 8.76
N PHE A 111 -4.30 -8.09 8.62
CA PHE A 111 -5.17 -8.35 9.78
C PHE A 111 -4.86 -9.68 10.47
N ASP A 112 -4.37 -10.68 9.73
CA ASP A 112 -3.99 -11.98 10.28
C ASP A 112 -2.65 -11.92 11.04
N HIS A 113 -1.93 -10.81 10.94
CA HIS A 113 -0.59 -10.62 11.48
C HIS A 113 -0.49 -9.45 12.48
N LEU A 114 -1.61 -8.99 13.06
CA LEU A 114 -1.62 -7.83 13.96
C LEU A 114 -0.67 -7.97 15.15
N GLU A 115 -0.54 -9.16 15.72
CA GLU A 115 0.39 -9.44 16.82
C GLU A 115 1.85 -9.32 16.37
N GLU A 116 2.21 -9.91 15.23
CA GLU A 116 3.58 -9.83 14.68
C GLU A 116 3.94 -8.40 14.23
N LEU A 117 2.98 -7.67 13.69
CA LEU A 117 3.12 -6.25 13.35
C LEU A 117 3.37 -5.41 14.60
N GLY A 118 2.83 -5.81 15.75
CA GLY A 118 2.84 -5.03 16.97
C GLY A 118 2.11 -3.70 16.84
N LEU A 119 1.08 -3.66 15.97
CA LEU A 119 0.25 -2.47 15.81
C LEU A 119 -0.61 -2.25 17.06
N ASP A 120 -0.59 -1.01 17.54
CA ASP A 120 -1.40 -0.55 18.67
C ASP A 120 -2.38 0.53 18.18
N GLY A 121 -3.67 0.24 18.25
CA GLY A 121 -4.72 1.17 17.89
C GLY A 121 -4.67 2.50 18.67
N ALA A 122 -4.08 2.51 19.87
CA ALA A 122 -3.96 3.72 20.66
C ALA A 122 -2.88 4.69 20.16
N THR A 123 -1.88 4.20 19.41
CA THR A 123 -0.67 4.99 19.11
C THR A 123 -0.23 5.01 17.65
N ASP A 124 -0.70 4.07 16.82
CA ASP A 124 -0.14 3.82 15.50
C ASP A 124 -0.99 4.34 14.32
N PHE A 125 -2.07 5.05 14.63
CA PHE A 125 -2.98 5.58 13.62
C PHE A 125 -3.05 7.12 13.67
N SER A 126 -3.17 7.74 12.51
CA SER A 126 -3.44 9.17 12.37
C SER A 126 -4.95 9.48 12.28
N ASP A 127 -5.71 8.52 11.80
CA ASP A 127 -7.16 8.50 11.71
C ASP A 127 -7.64 7.05 11.54
N PRO A 128 -8.97 6.78 11.46
CA PRO A 128 -9.48 5.40 11.35
C PRO A 128 -8.99 4.61 10.12
N GLY A 129 -8.56 5.26 9.06
CA GLY A 129 -8.12 4.63 7.80
C GLY A 129 -6.63 4.64 7.55
N HIS A 130 -5.85 5.43 8.31
CA HIS A 130 -4.45 5.66 7.99
C HIS A 130 -3.51 5.43 9.17
N LEU A 131 -2.42 4.74 8.92
CA LEU A 131 -1.31 4.60 9.86
C LEU A 131 -0.52 5.90 9.96
N ASN A 132 -0.08 6.26 11.15
CA ASN A 132 0.90 7.30 11.34
C ASN A 132 2.33 6.76 11.10
N ARG A 133 3.35 7.59 11.31
CA ARG A 133 4.76 7.22 11.12
C ARG A 133 5.16 5.97 11.92
N SER A 134 4.67 5.82 13.15
CA SER A 134 4.95 4.64 13.99
C SER A 134 4.36 3.38 13.37
N GLY A 135 3.07 3.39 13.07
CA GLY A 135 2.37 2.27 12.45
C GLY A 135 2.93 1.91 11.08
N ALA A 136 3.22 2.91 10.23
CA ALA A 136 3.82 2.71 8.93
C ALA A 136 5.19 2.02 9.01
N ARG A 137 6.04 2.41 9.98
CA ARG A 137 7.35 1.76 10.19
C ARG A 137 7.23 0.30 10.62
N LYS A 138 6.28 -0.03 11.50
CA LYS A 138 6.01 -1.41 11.93
C LYS A 138 5.56 -2.26 10.75
N THR A 139 4.59 -1.76 9.99
CA THR A 139 4.06 -2.41 8.79
C THR A 139 5.14 -2.61 7.73
N ALA A 140 5.95 -1.59 7.45
CA ALA A 140 7.03 -1.69 6.47
C ALA A 140 8.10 -2.73 6.85
N ARG A 141 8.43 -2.87 8.13
CA ARG A 141 9.38 -3.90 8.60
C ARG A 141 8.83 -5.30 8.39
N PHE A 142 7.57 -5.52 8.73
CA PHE A 142 6.89 -6.79 8.49
C PHE A 142 6.83 -7.12 7.00
N LEU A 143 6.33 -6.19 6.18
CA LEU A 143 6.23 -6.37 4.74
C LEU A 143 7.58 -6.64 4.09
N GLY A 144 8.64 -5.95 4.50
CA GLY A 144 9.99 -6.18 3.98
C GLY A 144 10.49 -7.59 4.27
N LYS A 145 10.20 -8.14 5.45
CA LYS A 145 10.50 -9.54 5.79
C LYS A 145 9.66 -10.49 4.97
N TRP A 146 8.34 -10.27 4.95
CA TRP A 146 7.40 -11.12 4.22
C TRP A 146 7.71 -11.16 2.71
N LEU A 147 8.00 -10.02 2.09
CA LEU A 147 8.39 -9.94 0.68
C LEU A 147 9.65 -10.76 0.40
N LYS A 148 10.65 -10.66 1.26
CA LYS A 148 11.90 -11.44 1.12
C LYS A 148 11.68 -12.96 1.17
N GLU A 149 10.67 -13.40 1.91
CA GLU A 149 10.35 -14.83 2.09
C GLU A 149 9.40 -15.37 1.02
N ASN A 150 8.56 -14.52 0.42
CA ASN A 150 7.45 -14.92 -0.44
C ASN A 150 7.52 -14.42 -1.89
N VAL A 151 8.47 -13.53 -2.20
CA VAL A 151 8.58 -12.88 -3.50
C VAL A 151 10.03 -12.97 -3.98
N GLU A 152 10.22 -13.26 -5.27
CA GLU A 152 11.56 -13.22 -5.87
C GLU A 152 11.97 -11.76 -6.07
N LEU A 153 12.90 -11.29 -5.25
CA LEU A 153 13.40 -9.92 -5.28
C LEU A 153 14.83 -9.86 -5.80
N THR A 154 15.09 -8.93 -6.72
CA THR A 154 16.47 -8.61 -7.12
C THR A 154 17.09 -7.65 -6.11
N ASP A 155 18.25 -7.97 -5.59
CA ASP A 155 18.99 -7.08 -4.70
C ASP A 155 19.74 -6.02 -5.51
N PHE A 156 19.22 -4.80 -5.48
CA PHE A 156 19.83 -3.66 -6.18
C PHE A 156 20.85 -2.87 -5.36
N ARG A 157 21.11 -3.24 -4.10
CA ARG A 157 22.01 -2.48 -3.22
C ARG A 157 23.45 -2.45 -3.73
N GLU A 158 23.85 -3.49 -4.45
CA GLU A 158 25.20 -3.60 -5.05
C GLU A 158 25.24 -3.17 -6.53
N VAL A 159 24.14 -2.68 -7.09
CA VAL A 159 24.07 -2.20 -8.47
C VAL A 159 24.51 -0.74 -8.50
N PRO A 160 25.68 -0.40 -9.07
CA PRO A 160 26.16 0.97 -9.11
C PRO A 160 25.19 1.90 -9.84
N GLY A 161 24.94 3.09 -9.27
CA GLY A 161 24.06 4.09 -9.88
C GLY A 161 22.56 3.77 -9.74
N ASN A 162 22.17 2.85 -8.85
CA ASN A 162 20.76 2.65 -8.56
C ASN A 162 20.15 3.91 -7.91
N LEU A 163 18.85 4.13 -8.17
CA LEU A 163 18.15 5.35 -7.71
C LEU A 163 18.06 5.48 -6.18
N TRP A 164 18.23 4.37 -5.44
CA TRP A 164 18.15 4.34 -3.98
C TRP A 164 19.45 4.80 -3.31
N GLU A 165 20.58 4.68 -3.99
CA GLU A 165 21.89 5.09 -3.46
C GLU A 165 21.91 6.59 -3.11
N ALA A 166 21.31 7.42 -3.97
CA ALA A 166 21.19 8.85 -3.73
C ALA A 166 20.19 9.20 -2.61
N ALA A 167 19.16 8.38 -2.40
CA ALA A 167 18.17 8.57 -1.34
C ALA A 167 18.74 8.21 0.05
N LEU A 168 19.57 7.16 0.13
CA LEU A 168 20.21 6.72 1.39
C LEU A 168 21.27 7.69 1.91
N GLN A 169 21.79 8.59 1.06
CA GLN A 169 22.80 9.58 1.45
C GLN A 169 22.20 10.89 2.01
N LYS A 170 20.88 11.02 2.04
CA LYS A 170 20.16 12.23 2.49
C LYS A 170 19.69 12.22 3.96
N ASP A 171 20.00 11.17 4.74
CA ASP A 171 19.67 11.08 6.18
C ASP A 171 20.80 11.59 7.07
#